data_9bc2a7391562dccfafad195e4a2ba1b1
#
_entry.id   9bc2a7391562dccfafad195e4a2ba1b1
#
_cell.length_a   1.000
_cell.length_b   1.000
_cell.length_c   1.000
_cell.angle_alpha   90.00
_cell.angle_beta   90.00
_cell.angle_gamma   90.00
#
_symmetry.space_group_name_H-M   'P 1'
#
loop_
_entity.id
_entity.type
_entity.pdbx_description
1 polymer ?
#
loop_
_entity_poly.entity_id
_entity_poly.type
_entity_poly.pdbx_seq_one_letter_code
_entity_poly.pdbx_strand_id
1 'polypeptide(L)'
;MSHNTLPTVAELSGEMRERLATVKYVFTDLDATMLAPGSCVLRDNDGNPSTKLVEAVVALARAGIQVVPTSGRNRTMIHEDARVLGLNSYIGEMGGLVMYDLKANDWEYLTGDMPYDPSCGLTPHQVIEQTGVCEKILARWPHKIEYHNDMSTGYKYREVTVGMRGDVPDDEVQAILDEAGCGLIWACNGHLTHLSKPTT
;
A
#
# COMPACT_ATOMS: atom_id res chain seq x y z
N MET A 1 12.44 -16.79 23.43
CA MET A 1 12.34 -16.91 21.97
C MET A 1 13.62 -16.37 21.37
N SER A 2 14.43 -17.23 20.71
CA SER A 2 15.69 -16.79 20.10
C SER A 2 15.33 -15.87 18.92
N HIS A 3 15.74 -14.62 18.99
CA HIS A 3 15.71 -13.73 17.83
C HIS A 3 16.69 -14.33 16.80
N ASN A 4 16.15 -14.95 15.74
CA ASN A 4 16.93 -15.25 14.56
C ASN A 4 17.33 -13.91 13.92
N THR A 5 18.49 -13.41 14.25
CA THR A 5 19.10 -12.28 13.53
C THR A 5 19.38 -12.73 12.10
N LEU A 6 18.79 -12.06 11.14
CA LEU A 6 19.11 -12.30 9.73
C LEU A 6 20.60 -12.02 9.49
N PRO A 7 21.27 -12.85 8.66
CA PRO A 7 22.68 -12.62 8.35
C PRO A 7 22.87 -11.26 7.64
N THR A 8 23.96 -10.59 7.96
CA THR A 8 24.39 -9.41 7.20
C THR A 8 24.89 -9.82 5.81
N VAL A 9 24.94 -8.90 4.86
CA VAL A 9 25.45 -9.18 3.49
C VAL A 9 26.87 -9.78 3.51
N ALA A 10 27.69 -9.40 4.51
CA ALA A 10 29.05 -9.96 4.67
C ALA A 10 29.05 -11.45 5.08
N GLU A 11 28.01 -11.89 5.76
CA GLU A 11 27.83 -13.26 6.27
C GLU A 11 27.10 -14.18 5.27
N LEU A 12 26.65 -13.66 4.14
CA LEU A 12 25.98 -14.45 3.12
C LEU A 12 26.95 -15.45 2.47
N SER A 13 26.47 -16.68 2.25
CA SER A 13 27.18 -17.69 1.47
C SER A 13 27.42 -17.23 0.02
N GLY A 14 28.41 -17.84 -0.66
CA GLY A 14 28.66 -17.58 -2.09
C GLY A 14 27.41 -17.78 -2.94
N GLU A 15 26.69 -18.90 -2.72
CA GLU A 15 25.45 -19.22 -3.44
C GLU A 15 24.37 -18.13 -3.25
N MET A 16 24.20 -17.64 -2.02
CA MET A 16 23.22 -16.58 -1.74
C MET A 16 23.61 -15.26 -2.41
N ARG A 17 24.90 -14.94 -2.47
CA ARG A 17 25.38 -13.76 -3.20
C ARG A 17 25.15 -13.88 -4.71
N GLU A 18 25.38 -15.05 -5.29
CA GLU A 18 25.07 -15.33 -6.70
C GLU A 18 23.58 -15.17 -7.00
N ARG A 19 22.70 -15.67 -6.13
CA ARG A 19 21.25 -15.45 -6.25
C ARG A 19 20.88 -13.99 -6.15
N LEU A 20 21.44 -13.24 -5.19
CA LEU A 20 21.19 -11.80 -5.08
C LEU A 20 21.68 -11.01 -6.29
N ALA A 21 22.76 -11.45 -6.96
CA ALA A 21 23.26 -10.83 -8.19
C ALA A 21 22.27 -10.92 -9.37
N THR A 22 21.26 -11.81 -9.31
CA THR A 22 20.22 -11.93 -10.33
C THR A 22 18.98 -11.09 -10.06
N VAL A 23 18.89 -10.44 -8.90
CA VAL A 23 17.75 -9.60 -8.51
C VAL A 23 17.60 -8.42 -9.47
N LYS A 24 16.39 -8.21 -9.98
CA LYS A 24 16.03 -7.11 -10.86
C LYS A 24 15.08 -6.11 -10.21
N TYR A 25 14.31 -6.59 -9.23
CA TYR A 25 13.29 -5.80 -8.54
C TYR A 25 13.43 -5.95 -7.03
N VAL A 26 13.22 -4.85 -6.32
CA VAL A 26 13.08 -4.80 -4.87
C VAL A 26 11.72 -4.21 -4.55
N PHE A 27 10.81 -5.03 -4.06
CA PHE A 27 9.53 -4.57 -3.52
C PHE A 27 9.72 -4.20 -2.05
N THR A 28 9.30 -3.02 -1.68
CA THR A 28 9.50 -2.52 -0.31
C THR A 28 8.33 -1.65 0.13
N ASP A 29 7.96 -1.79 1.40
CA ASP A 29 7.05 -0.85 2.02
C ASP A 29 7.70 0.54 2.16
N LEU A 30 6.86 1.57 2.26
CA LEU A 30 7.30 2.96 2.40
C LEU A 30 7.41 3.39 3.86
N ASP A 31 6.29 3.40 4.57
CA ASP A 31 6.20 4.01 5.89
C ASP A 31 6.89 3.15 6.94
N ALA A 32 7.81 3.73 7.72
CA ALA A 32 8.67 3.04 8.68
C ALA A 32 9.60 1.95 8.08
N THR A 33 9.72 1.88 6.74
CA THR A 33 10.63 0.98 6.03
C THR A 33 11.61 1.79 5.18
N MET A 34 11.15 2.41 4.10
CA MET A 34 11.97 3.37 3.33
C MET A 34 11.95 4.76 3.97
N LEU A 35 10.79 5.19 4.45
CA LEU A 35 10.61 6.52 5.03
C LEU A 35 10.72 6.46 6.55
N ALA A 36 11.55 7.32 7.11
CA ALA A 36 11.65 7.52 8.54
C ALA A 36 10.34 8.11 9.13
N PRO A 37 10.18 8.13 10.46
CA PRO A 37 9.05 8.76 11.12
C PRO A 37 8.77 10.17 10.58
N GLY A 38 7.49 10.45 10.29
CA GLY A 38 7.06 11.68 9.61
C GLY A 38 7.23 11.64 8.08
N SER A 39 7.37 10.43 7.52
CA SER A 39 7.48 10.20 6.06
C SER A 39 8.66 10.94 5.41
N CYS A 40 9.81 10.95 6.06
CA CYS A 40 10.98 11.71 5.64
C CYS A 40 12.08 10.81 5.07
N VAL A 41 12.57 11.13 3.87
CA VAL A 41 13.69 10.43 3.20
C VAL A 41 15.07 10.87 3.71
N LEU A 42 15.17 12.03 4.39
CA LEU A 42 16.41 12.64 4.84
C LEU A 42 16.66 12.47 6.35
N ARG A 43 16.01 11.49 6.95
CA ARG A 43 16.18 11.14 8.36
C ARG A 43 16.34 9.64 8.54
N ASP A 44 16.98 9.24 9.63
CA ASP A 44 16.97 7.86 10.12
C ASP A 44 15.77 7.61 11.06
N ASN A 45 15.64 6.39 11.56
CA ASN A 45 14.54 6.00 12.45
C ASN A 45 14.58 6.71 13.81
N ASP A 46 15.70 7.27 14.20
CA ASP A 46 15.87 8.06 15.41
C ASP A 46 15.58 9.56 15.18
N GLY A 47 15.23 9.93 13.94
CA GLY A 47 14.92 11.29 13.55
C GLY A 47 16.14 12.17 13.22
N ASN A 48 17.36 11.62 13.22
CA ASN A 48 18.58 12.37 12.88
C ASN A 48 18.71 12.55 11.36
N PRO A 49 19.30 13.65 10.87
CA PRO A 49 19.61 13.83 9.46
C PRO A 49 20.44 12.66 8.91
N SER A 50 20.00 12.09 7.79
CA SER A 50 20.64 10.92 7.17
C SER A 50 20.39 10.89 5.67
N THR A 51 21.41 10.47 4.90
CA THR A 51 21.33 10.26 3.44
C THR A 51 21.26 8.78 3.07
N LYS A 52 21.24 7.87 4.03
CA LYS A 52 21.36 6.42 3.82
C LYS A 52 20.33 5.87 2.83
N LEU A 53 19.07 6.31 2.92
CA LEU A 53 18.03 5.88 1.99
C LEU A 53 18.35 6.35 0.57
N VAL A 54 18.68 7.61 0.40
CA VAL A 54 18.98 8.19 -0.91
C VAL A 54 20.19 7.48 -1.53
N GLU A 55 21.24 7.23 -0.74
CA GLU A 55 22.44 6.47 -1.17
C GLU A 55 22.08 5.05 -1.60
N ALA A 56 21.20 4.36 -0.85
CA ALA A 56 20.73 3.02 -1.19
C ALA A 56 19.94 3.00 -2.50
N VAL A 57 18.98 3.93 -2.68
CA VAL A 57 18.20 4.05 -3.91
C VAL A 57 19.11 4.32 -5.12
N VAL A 58 20.08 5.24 -4.98
CA VAL A 58 21.05 5.54 -6.03
C VAL A 58 21.93 4.32 -6.35
N ALA A 59 22.35 3.56 -5.33
CA ALA A 59 23.17 2.37 -5.53
C ALA A 59 22.39 1.29 -6.30
N LEU A 60 21.13 1.05 -5.94
CA LEU A 60 20.25 0.11 -6.64
C LEU A 60 20.02 0.54 -8.10
N ALA A 61 19.74 1.82 -8.33
CA ALA A 61 19.57 2.35 -9.68
C ALA A 61 20.84 2.17 -10.55
N ARG A 62 22.03 2.42 -10.00
CA ARG A 62 23.31 2.17 -10.67
C ARG A 62 23.55 0.71 -11.00
N ALA A 63 23.06 -0.19 -10.15
CA ALA A 63 23.10 -1.64 -10.38
C ALA A 63 22.04 -2.12 -11.39
N GLY A 64 21.17 -1.27 -11.91
CA GLY A 64 20.06 -1.62 -12.80
C GLY A 64 18.92 -2.35 -12.07
N ILE A 65 18.84 -2.22 -10.75
CA ILE A 65 17.79 -2.82 -9.93
C ILE A 65 16.68 -1.79 -9.75
N GLN A 66 15.45 -2.18 -10.06
CA GLN A 66 14.28 -1.34 -9.89
C GLN A 66 13.71 -1.50 -8.49
N VAL A 67 13.43 -0.37 -7.83
CA VAL A 67 12.73 -0.33 -6.55
C VAL A 67 11.26 -0.06 -6.83
N VAL A 68 10.39 -0.91 -6.29
CA VAL A 68 8.94 -0.83 -6.41
C VAL A 68 8.34 -0.60 -5.03
N PRO A 69 8.05 0.64 -4.64
CA PRO A 69 7.39 0.90 -3.38
C PRO A 69 5.98 0.32 -3.38
N THR A 70 5.62 -0.31 -2.26
CA THR A 70 4.31 -0.93 -2.03
C THR A 70 3.71 -0.32 -0.78
N SER A 71 2.55 0.31 -0.88
CA SER A 71 1.98 1.06 0.24
C SER A 71 0.45 1.07 0.23
N GLY A 72 -0.14 1.31 1.40
CA GLY A 72 -1.56 1.62 1.54
C GLY A 72 -1.93 3.05 1.10
N ARG A 73 -0.98 3.88 0.70
CA ARG A 73 -1.21 5.26 0.25
C ARG A 73 -2.09 5.31 -0.99
N ASN A 74 -2.89 6.37 -1.09
CA ASN A 74 -3.63 6.64 -2.31
C ASN A 74 -2.70 6.97 -3.49
N ARG A 75 -3.26 6.92 -4.71
CA ARG A 75 -2.51 7.13 -5.95
C ARG A 75 -1.71 8.42 -5.95
N THR A 76 -2.31 9.54 -5.57
CA THR A 76 -1.67 10.86 -5.62
C THR A 76 -0.41 10.90 -4.76
N MET A 77 -0.48 10.34 -3.55
CA MET A 77 0.64 10.32 -2.61
C MET A 77 1.79 9.44 -3.11
N ILE A 78 1.50 8.16 -3.40
CA ILE A 78 2.57 7.23 -3.80
C ILE A 78 3.17 7.58 -5.16
N HIS A 79 2.38 8.19 -6.05
CA HIS A 79 2.87 8.69 -7.34
C HIS A 79 3.93 9.77 -7.16
N GLU A 80 3.66 10.75 -6.29
CA GLU A 80 4.62 11.82 -6.01
C GLU A 80 5.85 11.31 -5.26
N ASP A 81 5.69 10.37 -4.32
CA ASP A 81 6.82 9.72 -3.66
C ASP A 81 7.73 9.00 -4.68
N ALA A 82 7.15 8.21 -5.56
CA ALA A 82 7.88 7.50 -6.61
C ALA A 82 8.59 8.48 -7.56
N ARG A 83 7.87 9.51 -8.03
CA ARG A 83 8.41 10.52 -8.94
C ARG A 83 9.61 11.26 -8.33
N VAL A 84 9.50 11.71 -7.09
CA VAL A 84 10.56 12.44 -6.39
C VAL A 84 11.78 11.57 -6.11
N LEU A 85 11.57 10.28 -5.81
CA LEU A 85 12.64 9.31 -5.62
C LEU A 85 13.24 8.77 -6.94
N GLY A 86 12.71 9.19 -8.08
CA GLY A 86 13.19 8.72 -9.39
C GLY A 86 12.83 7.26 -9.70
N LEU A 87 11.78 6.74 -9.06
CA LEU A 87 11.26 5.39 -9.27
C LEU A 87 10.25 5.38 -10.43
N ASN A 88 10.15 4.28 -11.14
CA ASN A 88 9.32 4.20 -12.35
C ASN A 88 8.02 3.43 -12.16
N SER A 89 7.87 2.70 -11.08
CA SER A 89 6.72 1.85 -10.79
C SER A 89 6.39 1.85 -9.30
N TYR A 90 5.16 1.52 -8.97
CA TYR A 90 4.71 1.38 -7.57
C TYR A 90 3.45 0.53 -7.47
N ILE A 91 3.16 0.06 -6.25
CA ILE A 91 1.92 -0.61 -5.89
C ILE A 91 1.26 0.21 -4.78
N GLY A 92 0.08 0.74 -5.07
CA GLY A 92 -0.69 1.59 -4.17
C GLY A 92 -1.96 0.92 -3.64
N GLU A 93 -2.60 1.60 -2.69
CA GLU A 93 -3.92 1.22 -2.17
C GLU A 93 -4.04 -0.26 -1.78
N MET A 94 -3.08 -0.75 -0.99
CA MET A 94 -3.06 -2.13 -0.50
C MET A 94 -2.99 -3.19 -1.61
N GLY A 95 -2.40 -2.86 -2.76
CA GLY A 95 -2.31 -3.75 -3.91
C GLY A 95 -3.40 -3.55 -4.96
N GLY A 96 -4.36 -2.69 -4.70
CA GLY A 96 -5.47 -2.46 -5.62
C GLY A 96 -5.13 -1.55 -6.81
N LEU A 97 -3.99 -0.89 -6.78
CA LEU A 97 -3.49 -0.02 -7.85
C LEU A 97 -2.05 -0.38 -8.18
N VAL A 98 -1.77 -0.72 -9.42
CA VAL A 98 -0.41 -1.00 -9.90
C VAL A 98 -0.02 -0.03 -11.00
N MET A 99 1.08 0.68 -10.81
CA MET A 99 1.75 1.49 -11.81
C MET A 99 2.95 0.72 -12.34
N TYR A 100 2.90 0.33 -13.59
CA TYR A 100 3.98 -0.40 -14.28
C TYR A 100 5.05 0.53 -14.84
N ASP A 101 4.63 1.63 -15.47
CA ASP A 101 5.53 2.63 -16.02
C ASP A 101 4.96 4.04 -15.85
N LEU A 102 5.61 4.80 -14.99
CA LEU A 102 5.22 6.15 -14.63
C LEU A 102 5.34 7.13 -15.81
N LYS A 103 6.34 6.93 -16.68
CA LYS A 103 6.59 7.77 -17.86
C LYS A 103 5.61 7.50 -18.99
N ALA A 104 5.24 6.23 -19.17
CA ALA A 104 4.22 5.83 -20.14
C ALA A 104 2.80 6.03 -19.62
N ASN A 105 2.63 6.32 -18.33
CA ASN A 105 1.34 6.31 -17.62
C ASN A 105 0.61 4.97 -17.79
N ASP A 106 1.37 3.88 -17.67
CA ASP A 106 0.88 2.51 -17.79
C ASP A 106 0.54 1.97 -16.39
N TRP A 107 -0.74 1.75 -16.14
CA TRP A 107 -1.25 1.34 -14.84
C TRP A 107 -2.60 0.64 -14.95
N GLU A 108 -2.97 -0.11 -13.90
CA GLU A 108 -4.27 -0.75 -13.80
C GLU A 108 -4.81 -0.84 -12.37
N TYR A 109 -6.10 -1.09 -12.25
CA TYR A 109 -6.74 -1.51 -11.01
C TYR A 109 -6.75 -3.03 -10.91
N LEU A 110 -6.34 -3.55 -9.75
CA LEU A 110 -6.47 -4.96 -9.38
C LEU A 110 -7.56 -5.10 -8.34
N THR A 111 -8.75 -5.49 -8.78
CA THR A 111 -9.96 -5.54 -7.93
C THR A 111 -10.26 -6.92 -7.37
N GLY A 112 -9.46 -7.95 -7.72
CA GLY A 112 -9.66 -9.32 -7.25
C GLY A 112 -11.03 -9.87 -7.65
N ASP A 113 -11.77 -10.38 -6.68
CA ASP A 113 -13.11 -10.95 -6.91
C ASP A 113 -14.23 -9.90 -6.84
N MET A 114 -13.91 -8.63 -6.61
CA MET A 114 -14.90 -7.56 -6.65
C MET A 114 -15.42 -7.40 -8.09
N PRO A 115 -16.71 -7.45 -8.33
CA PRO A 115 -17.26 -7.21 -9.65
C PRO A 115 -17.04 -5.74 -10.04
N TYR A 116 -16.12 -5.52 -10.96
CA TYR A 116 -15.77 -4.20 -11.48
C TYR A 116 -15.66 -4.23 -13.01
N ASP A 117 -16.38 -3.34 -13.65
CA ASP A 117 -16.30 -3.12 -15.09
C ASP A 117 -15.69 -1.74 -15.37
N PRO A 118 -14.46 -1.66 -15.92
CA PRO A 118 -13.82 -0.37 -16.24
C PRO A 118 -14.65 0.51 -17.20
N SER A 119 -15.57 -0.09 -17.98
CA SER A 119 -16.43 0.66 -18.91
C SER A 119 -17.53 1.45 -18.21
N CYS A 120 -17.79 1.21 -16.93
CA CYS A 120 -18.85 1.91 -16.18
C CYS A 120 -18.53 3.40 -15.93
N GLY A 121 -17.28 3.82 -16.14
CA GLY A 121 -16.84 5.20 -15.93
C GLY A 121 -16.66 5.60 -14.44
N LEU A 122 -16.75 4.64 -13.53
CA LEU A 122 -16.54 4.82 -12.09
C LEU A 122 -15.20 4.22 -11.69
N THR A 123 -14.65 4.69 -10.57
CA THR A 123 -13.54 4.01 -9.92
C THR A 123 -14.04 2.81 -9.09
N PRO A 124 -13.19 1.81 -8.81
CA PRO A 124 -13.56 0.72 -7.89
C PRO A 124 -14.08 1.23 -6.55
N HIS A 125 -13.46 2.26 -5.99
CA HIS A 125 -13.93 2.94 -4.77
C HIS A 125 -15.39 3.41 -4.88
N GLN A 126 -15.74 4.08 -5.98
CA GLN A 126 -17.12 4.54 -6.20
C GLN A 126 -18.11 3.39 -6.37
N VAL A 127 -17.67 2.29 -6.96
CA VAL A 127 -18.48 1.06 -7.04
C VAL A 127 -18.73 0.48 -5.65
N ILE A 128 -17.71 0.45 -4.78
CA ILE A 128 -17.88 0.02 -3.37
C ILE A 128 -18.90 0.92 -2.65
N GLU A 129 -18.78 2.24 -2.79
CA GLU A 129 -19.74 3.17 -2.17
C GLU A 129 -21.18 2.90 -2.64
N GLN A 130 -21.39 2.63 -3.93
CA GLN A 130 -22.73 2.33 -4.47
C GLN A 130 -23.37 1.05 -3.92
N THR A 131 -22.59 0.13 -3.34
CA THR A 131 -23.17 -1.05 -2.67
C THR A 131 -23.94 -0.72 -1.41
N GLY A 132 -23.71 0.45 -0.83
CA GLY A 132 -24.27 0.86 0.47
C GLY A 132 -23.66 0.11 1.67
N VAL A 133 -22.61 -0.68 1.47
CA VAL A 133 -22.00 -1.47 2.54
C VAL A 133 -21.30 -0.58 3.56
N CYS A 134 -20.71 0.53 3.11
CA CYS A 134 -20.05 1.50 3.98
C CYS A 134 -21.04 2.15 4.96
N GLU A 135 -22.21 2.54 4.48
CA GLU A 135 -23.27 3.11 5.28
C GLU A 135 -23.81 2.10 6.31
N LYS A 136 -23.93 0.82 5.95
CA LYS A 136 -24.32 -0.24 6.88
C LYS A 136 -23.30 -0.39 8.00
N ILE A 137 -22.00 -0.37 7.70
CA ILE A 137 -20.92 -0.44 8.71
C ILE A 137 -20.99 0.77 9.64
N LEU A 138 -21.09 1.98 9.10
CA LEU A 138 -21.17 3.20 9.90
C LEU A 138 -22.42 3.24 10.79
N ALA A 139 -23.54 2.77 10.28
CA ALA A 139 -24.80 2.69 11.04
C ALA A 139 -24.78 1.62 12.14
N ARG A 140 -24.03 0.52 11.95
CA ARG A 140 -23.88 -0.55 12.94
C ARG A 140 -23.09 -0.10 14.19
N TRP A 141 -22.09 0.75 13.99
CA TRP A 141 -21.23 1.23 15.06
C TRP A 141 -21.12 2.78 15.06
N PRO A 142 -22.21 3.49 15.36
CA PRO A 142 -22.18 4.95 15.38
C PRO A 142 -21.13 5.46 16.40
N HIS A 143 -20.34 6.43 16.01
CA HIS A 143 -19.27 7.05 16.81
C HIS A 143 -18.06 6.14 17.13
N LYS A 144 -18.03 4.88 16.68
CA LYS A 144 -16.87 3.98 16.86
C LYS A 144 -16.03 3.84 15.60
N ILE A 145 -16.62 4.12 14.44
CA ILE A 145 -15.96 4.08 13.14
C ILE A 145 -16.42 5.25 12.29
N GLU A 146 -15.54 5.77 11.51
CA GLU A 146 -15.80 6.89 10.61
C GLU A 146 -14.96 6.75 9.33
N TYR A 147 -15.31 7.46 8.27
CA TYR A 147 -14.43 7.57 7.10
C TYR A 147 -13.13 8.26 7.49
N HIS A 148 -12.02 7.73 7.01
CA HIS A 148 -10.71 8.33 7.21
C HIS A 148 -10.60 9.59 6.34
N ASN A 149 -10.62 10.76 6.96
CA ASN A 149 -10.75 12.06 6.30
C ASN A 149 -9.44 12.87 6.24
N ASP A 150 -8.30 12.21 6.36
CA ASP A 150 -6.98 12.82 6.21
C ASP A 150 -6.67 13.07 4.72
N MET A 151 -5.95 14.15 4.40
CA MET A 151 -5.51 14.44 3.02
C MET A 151 -4.62 13.36 2.44
N SER A 152 -3.80 12.72 3.28
CA SER A 152 -2.83 11.71 2.85
C SER A 152 -3.45 10.33 2.64
N THR A 153 -4.45 10.02 3.42
CA THR A 153 -5.07 8.69 3.47
C THR A 153 -6.59 8.75 3.29
N GLY A 154 -7.12 9.97 3.12
CA GLY A 154 -8.54 10.26 3.09
C GLY A 154 -9.30 9.42 2.07
N TYR A 155 -10.44 8.90 2.48
CA TYR A 155 -11.25 8.01 1.67
C TYR A 155 -11.60 8.61 0.31
N LYS A 156 -11.93 9.90 0.25
CA LYS A 156 -12.31 10.61 -0.99
C LYS A 156 -11.19 10.77 -2.04
N TYR A 157 -9.95 10.49 -1.67
CA TYR A 157 -8.81 10.54 -2.59
C TYR A 157 -8.37 9.16 -3.05
N ARG A 158 -9.10 8.11 -2.64
CA ARG A 158 -8.82 6.73 -3.03
C ARG A 158 -9.57 6.38 -4.29
N GLU A 159 -8.98 5.52 -5.08
CA GLU A 159 -9.55 5.05 -6.34
C GLU A 159 -10.00 3.59 -6.26
N VAL A 160 -9.43 2.80 -5.35
CA VAL A 160 -9.72 1.36 -5.24
C VAL A 160 -10.29 1.01 -3.88
N THR A 161 -9.65 1.46 -2.81
CA THR A 161 -10.02 1.08 -1.45
C THR A 161 -10.87 2.16 -0.78
N VAL A 162 -11.69 1.78 0.21
CA VAL A 162 -12.34 2.72 1.12
C VAL A 162 -11.58 2.71 2.44
N GLY A 163 -11.07 3.87 2.85
CA GLY A 163 -10.38 4.04 4.12
C GLY A 163 -11.35 4.40 5.23
N MET A 164 -11.36 3.61 6.30
CA MET A 164 -12.10 3.91 7.52
C MET A 164 -11.15 3.93 8.73
N ARG A 165 -11.55 4.63 9.77
CA ARG A 165 -10.82 4.74 11.04
C ARG A 165 -11.76 4.42 12.18
N GLY A 166 -11.34 3.53 13.08
CA GLY A 166 -12.12 3.15 14.24
C GLY A 166 -11.66 1.84 14.83
N ASP A 167 -12.36 1.42 15.90
CA ASP A 167 -12.12 0.15 16.59
C ASP A 167 -13.45 -0.59 16.67
N VAL A 168 -13.62 -1.58 15.83
CA VAL A 168 -14.82 -2.42 15.68
C VAL A 168 -14.40 -3.88 15.46
N PRO A 169 -15.24 -4.88 15.79
CA PRO A 169 -14.91 -6.29 15.57
C PRO A 169 -14.75 -6.62 14.09
N ASP A 170 -13.56 -7.08 13.71
CA ASP A 170 -13.21 -7.37 12.31
C ASP A 170 -14.11 -8.46 11.69
N ASP A 171 -14.44 -9.49 12.45
CA ASP A 171 -15.31 -10.59 12.02
C ASP A 171 -16.75 -10.14 11.76
N GLU A 172 -17.29 -9.23 12.58
CA GLU A 172 -18.63 -8.68 12.35
C GLU A 172 -18.65 -7.76 11.11
N VAL A 173 -17.59 -6.98 10.87
CA VAL A 173 -17.48 -6.18 9.64
C VAL A 173 -17.38 -7.08 8.43
N GLN A 174 -16.53 -8.13 8.48
CA GLN A 174 -16.41 -9.08 7.38
C GLN A 174 -17.75 -9.76 7.08
N ALA A 175 -18.52 -10.13 8.10
CA ALA A 175 -19.85 -10.71 7.90
C ALA A 175 -20.82 -9.78 7.14
N ILE A 176 -20.76 -8.47 7.38
CA ILE A 176 -21.53 -7.47 6.62
C ILE A 176 -21.10 -7.43 5.15
N LEU A 177 -19.79 -7.53 4.88
CA LEU A 177 -19.26 -7.57 3.53
C LEU A 177 -19.65 -8.85 2.78
N ASP A 178 -19.58 -9.99 3.47
CA ASP A 178 -19.96 -11.30 2.92
C ASP A 178 -21.46 -11.34 2.59
N GLU A 179 -22.33 -10.82 3.47
CA GLU A 179 -23.77 -10.70 3.22
C GLU A 179 -24.07 -9.82 2.00
N ALA A 180 -23.28 -8.77 1.78
CA ALA A 180 -23.43 -7.90 0.62
C ALA A 180 -23.00 -8.57 -0.69
N GLY A 181 -22.23 -9.66 -0.63
CA GLY A 181 -21.82 -10.44 -1.80
C GLY A 181 -20.93 -9.70 -2.79
N CYS A 182 -20.23 -8.65 -2.35
CA CYS A 182 -19.45 -7.80 -3.23
C CYS A 182 -17.96 -8.17 -3.32
N GLY A 183 -17.55 -9.35 -2.83
CA GLY A 183 -16.18 -9.85 -2.94
C GLY A 183 -15.12 -9.00 -2.22
N LEU A 184 -15.54 -8.21 -1.24
CA LEU A 184 -14.66 -7.33 -0.47
C LEU A 184 -14.12 -8.04 0.76
N ILE A 185 -12.94 -7.64 1.21
CA ILE A 185 -12.44 -8.03 2.51
C ILE A 185 -12.12 -6.81 3.37
N TRP A 186 -12.31 -7.02 4.66
CA TRP A 186 -11.90 -6.10 5.69
C TRP A 186 -10.46 -6.37 6.09
N ALA A 187 -9.59 -5.34 6.05
CA ALA A 187 -8.22 -5.43 6.49
C ALA A 187 -7.92 -4.31 7.49
N CYS A 188 -7.46 -4.68 8.68
CA CYS A 188 -7.07 -3.77 9.74
C CYS A 188 -5.54 -3.77 9.89
N ASN A 189 -4.93 -2.58 9.91
CA ASN A 189 -3.51 -2.38 10.15
C ASN A 189 -3.23 -1.64 11.47
N GLY A 190 -4.10 -1.81 12.46
CA GLY A 190 -3.97 -1.24 13.81
C GLY A 190 -4.53 0.18 13.98
N HIS A 191 -4.67 0.97 12.92
CA HIS A 191 -5.26 2.31 12.99
C HIS A 191 -6.09 2.68 11.75
N LEU A 192 -5.92 1.98 10.66
CA LEU A 192 -6.60 2.19 9.39
C LEU A 192 -7.21 0.89 8.94
N THR A 193 -8.48 0.93 8.69
CA THR A 193 -9.23 -0.20 8.15
C THR A 193 -9.57 0.07 6.69
N HIS A 194 -9.27 -0.85 5.82
CA HIS A 194 -9.49 -0.73 4.38
C HIS A 194 -10.47 -1.77 3.91
N LEU A 195 -11.42 -1.37 3.09
CA LEU A 195 -12.30 -2.26 2.36
C LEU A 195 -11.66 -2.58 1.01
N SER A 196 -10.94 -3.66 0.93
CA SER A 196 -10.45 -4.20 -0.34
C SER A 196 -9.98 -5.64 -0.14
N LYS A 197 -10.07 -6.48 -1.15
CA LYS A 197 -9.44 -7.79 -1.11
C LYS A 197 -7.96 -7.64 -1.46
N PRO A 198 -7.01 -8.17 -0.65
CA PRO A 198 -5.63 -8.28 -1.09
C PRO A 198 -5.59 -9.12 -2.36
N THR A 199 -4.97 -8.60 -3.38
CA THR A 199 -4.57 -9.41 -4.52
C THR A 199 -3.51 -10.39 -4.04
N THR A 200 -3.81 -11.67 -4.05
CA THR A 200 -2.84 -12.75 -3.82
C THR A 200 -1.86 -12.85 -4.97
#